data_4c242c5407b8fa0db8f6542e3d58bbcf
#
_entry.id   4c242c5407b8fa0db8f6542e3d58bbcf
#
_cell.length_a   1.000
_cell.length_b   1.000
_cell.length_c   1.000
_cell.angle_alpha   90.00
_cell.angle_beta   90.00
_cell.angle_gamma   90.00
#
_symmetry.space_group_name_H-M   'P 1'
#
loop_
_entity.id
_entity.type
_entity.pdbx_description
1 polymer ?
#
loop_
_entity_poly.entity_id
_entity_poly.type
_entity_poly.pdbx_seq_one_letter_code
_entity_poly.pdbx_strand_id
1 'polypeptide(L)'
;ILPANARGKLDVGGAVGRGTLSVIRDLGLKEPYVGQTALVTGEIGDDLTSYFATSEQTPSSVGLGVLMEKTNTVRCAGGFIIQLMPFAEEETISKLEHNLSLINSVTALLDQGMTPEQLLERVLDGFDVEITDRMPCSFTCNCSKERVEKALISIGKKELQEMIDEDKPIEVNCHFCGKTYKFDVDELKKMEKKSR
;
A
#
# COMPACT_ATOMS: atom_id res chain seq x y z
N ILE A 1 5.50 2.12 -19.74
CA ILE A 1 6.51 1.24 -19.10
C ILE A 1 7.66 2.14 -18.67
N LEU A 2 7.95 2.19 -17.37
CA LEU A 2 9.08 2.93 -16.84
C LEU A 2 10.32 2.02 -16.82
N PRO A 3 11.50 2.52 -17.18
CA PRO A 3 12.73 1.78 -17.03
C PRO A 3 13.06 1.59 -15.55
N ALA A 4 13.93 0.63 -15.24
CA ALA A 4 14.49 0.53 -13.90
C ALA A 4 15.28 1.79 -13.54
N ASN A 5 15.30 2.14 -12.25
CA ASN A 5 16.12 3.26 -11.75
C ASN A 5 17.63 2.96 -11.87
N ALA A 6 18.47 3.94 -11.58
CA ALA A 6 19.94 3.81 -11.65
C ALA A 6 20.53 2.67 -10.80
N ARG A 7 19.79 2.14 -9.83
CA ARG A 7 20.16 1.00 -8.98
C ARG A 7 19.63 -0.33 -9.51
N GLY A 8 19.01 -0.36 -10.70
CA GLY A 8 18.40 -1.56 -11.29
C GLY A 8 17.12 -2.04 -10.59
N LYS A 9 16.49 -1.20 -9.75
CA LYS A 9 15.23 -1.46 -9.06
C LYS A 9 14.06 -0.81 -9.79
N LEU A 10 12.84 -1.22 -9.46
CA LEU A 10 11.63 -0.53 -9.91
C LEU A 10 11.71 0.95 -9.53
N ASP A 11 11.44 1.81 -10.50
CA ASP A 11 11.40 3.26 -10.29
C ASP A 11 10.02 3.67 -9.76
N VAL A 12 9.79 3.42 -8.47
CA VAL A 12 8.52 3.74 -7.81
C VAL A 12 8.29 5.25 -7.79
N GLY A 13 9.32 6.02 -7.44
CA GLY A 13 9.25 7.48 -7.43
C GLY A 13 8.90 8.06 -8.78
N GLY A 14 9.51 7.55 -9.85
CA GLY A 14 9.18 7.95 -11.23
C GLY A 14 7.77 7.53 -11.66
N ALA A 15 7.26 6.39 -11.14
CA ALA A 15 5.90 5.93 -11.39
C ALA A 15 4.83 6.77 -10.69
N VAL A 16 5.08 7.13 -9.43
CA VAL A 16 4.17 7.96 -8.61
C VAL A 16 4.20 9.41 -9.08
N GLY A 17 5.39 9.94 -9.36
CA GLY A 17 5.58 11.31 -9.79
C GLY A 17 5.31 12.32 -8.68
N ARG A 18 4.95 13.55 -9.08
CA ARG A 18 4.61 14.63 -8.15
C ARG A 18 3.18 14.49 -7.66
N GLY A 19 2.95 14.75 -6.37
CA GLY A 19 1.63 14.64 -5.78
C GLY A 19 1.61 15.00 -4.30
N THR A 20 0.55 14.56 -3.65
CA THR A 20 0.30 14.78 -2.23
C THR A 20 0.05 13.44 -1.55
N LEU A 21 0.68 13.22 -0.42
CA LEU A 21 0.34 12.15 0.52
C LEU A 21 -0.78 12.66 1.44
N SER A 22 -1.90 11.94 1.47
CA SER A 22 -2.99 12.18 2.42
C SER A 22 -3.07 11.01 3.39
N VAL A 23 -2.93 11.29 4.68
CA VAL A 23 -3.06 10.31 5.76
C VAL A 23 -4.37 10.56 6.49
N ILE A 24 -5.27 9.59 6.45
CA ILE A 24 -6.59 9.66 7.04
C ILE A 24 -6.61 8.74 8.27
N ARG A 25 -6.88 9.29 9.44
CA ARG A 25 -6.95 8.54 10.71
C ARG A 25 -8.34 8.65 11.32
N ASP A 26 -8.97 7.51 11.55
CA ASP A 26 -10.19 7.44 12.34
C ASP A 26 -9.80 7.43 13.83
N LEU A 27 -10.08 8.53 14.50
CA LEU A 27 -9.83 8.71 15.94
C LEU A 27 -11.11 8.49 16.77
N GLY A 28 -12.18 7.92 16.17
CA GLY A 28 -13.49 7.79 16.82
C GLY A 28 -14.23 9.12 16.98
N LEU A 29 -13.81 10.17 16.27
CA LEU A 29 -14.46 11.47 16.25
C LEU A 29 -15.54 11.53 15.16
N LYS A 30 -16.33 12.59 15.14
CA LYS A 30 -17.40 12.80 14.14
C LYS A 30 -16.85 12.77 12.70
N GLU A 31 -15.65 13.27 12.50
CA GLU A 31 -14.94 13.28 11.22
C GLU A 31 -13.51 12.77 11.44
N PRO A 32 -12.96 11.97 10.50
CA PRO A 32 -11.59 11.50 10.59
C PRO A 32 -10.59 12.67 10.50
N TYR A 33 -9.47 12.55 11.17
CA TYR A 33 -8.36 13.47 10.99
C TYR A 33 -7.69 13.20 9.62
N VAL A 34 -7.43 14.27 8.88
CA VAL A 34 -6.77 14.22 7.57
C VAL A 34 -5.52 15.08 7.60
N GLY A 35 -4.35 14.45 7.57
CA GLY A 35 -3.07 15.10 7.36
C GLY A 35 -2.66 15.05 5.89
N GLN A 36 -2.07 16.12 5.37
CA GLN A 36 -1.58 16.18 3.99
C GLN A 36 -0.19 16.80 3.92
N THR A 37 0.65 16.23 3.07
CA THR A 37 1.98 16.77 2.74
C THR A 37 2.31 16.54 1.27
N ALA A 38 3.15 17.37 0.69
CA ALA A 38 3.68 17.11 -0.64
C ALA A 38 4.60 15.89 -0.63
N LEU A 39 4.58 15.10 -1.70
CA LEU A 39 5.56 14.04 -1.90
C LEU A 39 6.96 14.63 -2.07
N VAL A 40 7.95 14.03 -1.42
CA VAL A 40 9.35 14.48 -1.48
C VAL A 40 10.11 13.72 -2.56
N THR A 41 10.00 12.40 -2.56
CA THR A 41 10.71 11.52 -3.49
C THR A 41 9.78 10.70 -4.37
N GLY A 42 8.53 10.47 -3.93
CA GLY A 42 7.62 9.49 -4.51
C GLY A 42 7.90 8.04 -4.06
N GLU A 43 8.97 7.83 -3.28
CA GLU A 43 9.22 6.56 -2.60
C GLU A 43 8.41 6.52 -1.30
N ILE A 44 7.57 5.52 -1.13
CA ILE A 44 6.56 5.47 -0.05
C ILE A 44 7.20 5.57 1.34
N GLY A 45 8.32 4.89 1.57
CA GLY A 45 9.03 4.94 2.85
C GLY A 45 9.56 6.33 3.19
N ASP A 46 10.17 7.00 2.22
CA ASP A 46 10.72 8.34 2.38
C ASP A 46 9.61 9.37 2.63
N ASP A 47 8.54 9.28 1.85
CA ASP A 47 7.41 10.21 1.95
C ASP A 47 6.66 10.05 3.29
N LEU A 48 6.51 8.81 3.79
CA LEU A 48 5.97 8.57 5.13
C LEU A 48 6.90 9.08 6.23
N THR A 49 8.20 8.88 6.10
CA THR A 49 9.20 9.43 7.04
C THR A 49 9.10 10.95 7.09
N SER A 50 9.05 11.60 5.94
CA SER A 50 8.86 13.05 5.83
C SER A 50 7.54 13.51 6.44
N TYR A 51 6.44 12.80 6.20
CA TYR A 51 5.13 13.09 6.78
C TYR A 51 5.18 13.06 8.31
N PHE A 52 5.71 11.99 8.91
CA PHE A 52 5.80 11.90 10.38
C PHE A 52 6.67 13.01 10.97
N ALA A 53 7.79 13.33 10.33
CA ALA A 53 8.66 14.39 10.81
C ALA A 53 8.04 15.78 10.71
N THR A 54 7.38 16.09 9.58
CA THR A 54 6.90 17.46 9.28
C THR A 54 5.48 17.72 9.76
N SER A 55 4.57 16.76 9.57
CA SER A 55 3.14 16.93 9.92
C SER A 55 2.82 16.45 11.33
N GLU A 56 3.44 15.37 11.78
CA GLU A 56 3.20 14.79 13.12
C GLU A 56 4.26 15.26 14.14
N GLN A 57 5.33 15.92 13.69
CA GLN A 57 6.47 16.35 14.50
C GLN A 57 7.08 15.18 15.32
N THR A 58 7.02 13.99 14.75
CA THR A 58 7.53 12.77 15.38
C THR A 58 8.70 12.26 14.55
N PRO A 59 9.95 12.33 15.07
CA PRO A 59 11.10 11.76 14.39
C PRO A 59 10.89 10.26 14.17
N SER A 60 10.95 9.84 12.91
CA SER A 60 10.58 8.49 12.51
C SER A 60 11.54 7.95 11.45
N SER A 61 11.66 6.63 11.39
CA SER A 61 12.31 5.91 10.30
C SER A 61 11.34 4.86 9.76
N VAL A 62 11.14 4.87 8.44
CA VAL A 62 10.26 3.93 7.75
C VAL A 62 11.07 3.10 6.76
N GLY A 63 11.20 1.82 7.05
CA GLY A 63 11.84 0.85 6.14
C GLY A 63 10.80 -0.04 5.49
N LEU A 64 10.68 0.02 4.15
CA LEU A 64 9.74 -0.78 3.38
C LEU A 64 10.46 -1.58 2.30
N GLY A 65 9.90 -2.73 1.95
CA GLY A 65 10.41 -3.52 0.85
C GLY A 65 9.40 -4.49 0.27
N VAL A 66 9.44 -4.62 -1.06
CA VAL A 66 8.70 -5.62 -1.82
C VAL A 66 9.66 -6.29 -2.78
N LEU A 67 9.78 -7.60 -2.70
CA LEU A 67 10.56 -8.42 -3.63
C LEU A 67 9.61 -9.14 -4.58
N MET A 68 9.84 -8.96 -5.87
CA MET A 68 9.04 -9.55 -6.93
C MET A 68 9.74 -10.76 -7.55
N GLU A 69 8.97 -11.78 -7.89
CA GLU A 69 9.40 -12.87 -8.75
C GLU A 69 9.41 -12.44 -10.23
N LYS A 70 10.14 -13.19 -11.07
CA LYS A 70 10.13 -12.98 -12.53
C LYS A 70 8.75 -13.16 -13.17
N THR A 71 7.84 -13.81 -12.46
CA THR A 71 6.43 -14.04 -12.84
C THR A 71 5.52 -12.87 -12.51
N ASN A 72 6.06 -11.74 -12.02
CA ASN A 72 5.33 -10.57 -11.51
C ASN A 72 4.44 -10.87 -10.28
N THR A 73 4.76 -11.91 -9.53
CA THR A 73 4.15 -12.19 -8.23
C THR A 73 5.04 -11.67 -7.10
N VAL A 74 4.44 -11.26 -5.98
CA VAL A 74 5.19 -10.86 -4.79
C VAL A 74 5.78 -12.09 -4.12
N ARG A 75 7.11 -12.12 -3.94
CA ARG A 75 7.82 -13.16 -3.22
C ARG A 75 7.82 -12.90 -1.72
N CYS A 76 8.18 -11.70 -1.31
CA CYS A 76 8.05 -11.24 0.05
C CYS A 76 7.80 -9.74 0.07
N ALA A 77 7.09 -9.27 1.10
CA ALA A 77 6.85 -7.86 1.35
C ALA A 77 6.75 -7.61 2.84
N GLY A 78 7.25 -6.47 3.29
CA GLY A 78 7.15 -6.07 4.68
C GLY A 78 7.96 -4.83 4.96
N GLY A 79 8.03 -4.46 6.24
CA GLY A 79 8.73 -3.27 6.66
C GLY A 79 8.60 -3.02 8.15
N PHE A 80 9.09 -1.87 8.57
CA PHE A 80 8.96 -1.37 9.93
C PHE A 80 8.73 0.14 9.91
N ILE A 81 8.11 0.63 10.97
CA ILE A 81 8.04 2.04 11.34
C ILE A 81 8.60 2.14 12.76
N ILE A 82 9.60 2.99 12.93
CA ILE A 82 10.17 3.29 14.25
C ILE A 82 9.97 4.77 14.51
N GLN A 83 9.52 5.09 15.70
CA GLN A 83 9.27 6.45 16.14
C GLN A 83 9.98 6.68 17.48
N LEU A 84 10.66 7.83 17.58
CA LEU A 84 11.24 8.23 18.85
C LEU A 84 10.15 8.74 19.80
N MET A 85 10.20 8.28 21.04
CA MET A 85 9.38 8.86 22.09
C MET A 85 9.86 10.28 22.43
N PRO A 86 8.98 11.17 22.90
CA PRO A 86 9.39 12.48 23.40
C PRO A 86 10.46 12.35 24.46
N PHE A 87 11.47 13.20 24.39
CA PHE A 87 12.61 13.23 25.32
C PHE A 87 13.52 11.99 25.29
N ALA A 88 13.57 11.28 24.16
CA ALA A 88 14.54 10.21 23.98
C ALA A 88 15.98 10.73 24.19
N GLU A 89 16.79 9.98 24.92
CA GLU A 89 18.18 10.33 25.20
C GLU A 89 19.04 10.21 23.93
N GLU A 90 20.07 11.04 23.82
CA GLU A 90 20.99 11.08 22.67
C GLU A 90 21.69 9.73 22.44
N GLU A 91 21.99 9.00 23.51
CA GLU A 91 22.56 7.65 23.42
C GLU A 91 21.60 6.67 22.74
N THR A 92 20.30 6.73 23.05
CA THR A 92 19.24 5.96 22.41
C THR A 92 19.12 6.27 20.93
N ILE A 93 19.17 7.56 20.59
CA ILE A 93 19.09 8.04 19.20
C ILE A 93 20.29 7.52 18.41
N SER A 94 21.50 7.76 18.90
CA SER A 94 22.74 7.36 18.22
C SER A 94 22.84 5.86 18.02
N LYS A 95 22.41 5.06 19.01
CA LYS A 95 22.37 3.59 18.93
C LYS A 95 21.37 3.12 17.89
N LEU A 96 20.18 3.72 17.85
CA LEU A 96 19.16 3.39 16.85
C LEU A 96 19.60 3.75 15.45
N GLU A 97 20.19 4.93 15.24
CA GLU A 97 20.74 5.34 13.95
C GLU A 97 21.84 4.39 13.46
N HIS A 98 22.71 3.96 14.39
CA HIS A 98 23.72 2.95 14.07
C HIS A 98 23.08 1.64 13.61
N ASN A 99 22.11 1.10 14.32
CA ASN A 99 21.43 -0.13 13.94
C ASN A 99 20.73 -0.01 12.58
N LEU A 100 20.02 1.10 12.35
CA LEU A 100 19.35 1.38 11.08
C LEU A 100 20.34 1.44 9.91
N SER A 101 21.54 2.00 10.13
CA SER A 101 22.58 2.07 9.10
C SER A 101 23.07 0.69 8.63
N LEU A 102 22.93 -0.35 9.46
CA LEU A 102 23.26 -1.73 9.14
C LEU A 102 22.18 -2.46 8.33
N ILE A 103 20.99 -1.89 8.21
CA ILE A 103 19.88 -2.46 7.45
C ILE A 103 19.94 -2.00 5.99
N ASN A 104 20.69 -2.71 5.17
CA ASN A 104 20.84 -2.34 3.75
C ASN A 104 19.60 -2.67 2.91
N SER A 105 18.80 -3.67 3.31
CA SER A 105 17.62 -4.10 2.56
C SER A 105 16.68 -4.90 3.45
N VAL A 106 15.48 -4.38 3.63
CA VAL A 106 14.40 -5.09 4.33
C VAL A 106 14.02 -6.37 3.59
N THR A 107 13.94 -6.32 2.26
CA THR A 107 13.57 -7.50 1.47
C THR A 107 14.59 -8.62 1.55
N ALA A 108 15.88 -8.31 1.70
CA ALA A 108 16.90 -9.33 1.88
C ALA A 108 16.75 -10.09 3.21
N LEU A 109 16.33 -9.39 4.25
CA LEU A 109 16.07 -9.99 5.57
C LEU A 109 14.82 -10.88 5.52
N LEU A 110 13.74 -10.37 4.92
CA LEU A 110 12.50 -11.13 4.73
C LEU A 110 12.68 -12.36 3.84
N ASP A 111 13.49 -12.26 2.78
CA ASP A 111 13.78 -13.37 1.86
C ASP A 111 14.60 -14.50 2.52
N GLN A 112 15.35 -14.16 3.55
CA GLN A 112 16.03 -15.14 4.42
C GLN A 112 15.08 -15.82 5.42
N GLY A 113 13.81 -15.44 5.43
CA GLY A 113 12.77 -16.02 6.30
C GLY A 113 12.65 -15.37 7.67
N MET A 114 13.18 -14.16 7.86
CA MET A 114 12.98 -13.43 9.12
C MET A 114 11.49 -13.16 9.37
N THR A 115 11.06 -13.44 10.60
CA THR A 115 9.73 -13.05 11.09
C THR A 115 9.69 -11.55 11.41
N PRO A 116 8.50 -10.95 11.53
CA PRO A 116 8.38 -9.55 11.96
C PRO A 116 9.09 -9.26 13.30
N GLU A 117 9.02 -10.18 14.25
CA GLU A 117 9.69 -10.05 15.55
C GLU A 117 11.21 -10.04 15.39
N GLN A 118 11.76 -10.98 14.59
CA GLN A 118 13.19 -11.02 14.33
C GLN A 118 13.70 -9.77 13.61
N LEU A 119 12.86 -9.18 12.71
CA LEU A 119 13.17 -7.92 12.08
C LEU A 119 13.23 -6.79 13.10
N LEU A 120 12.27 -6.73 14.05
CA LEU A 120 12.29 -5.75 15.15
C LEU A 120 13.51 -5.93 16.05
N GLU A 121 13.81 -7.16 16.47
CA GLU A 121 15.01 -7.47 17.27
C GLU A 121 16.29 -7.03 16.54
N ARG A 122 16.35 -7.21 15.22
CA ARG A 122 17.50 -6.78 14.42
C ARG A 122 17.65 -5.26 14.35
N VAL A 123 16.54 -4.54 14.17
CA VAL A 123 16.54 -3.06 14.12
C VAL A 123 16.80 -2.47 15.49
N LEU A 124 16.27 -3.10 16.54
CA LEU A 124 16.40 -2.68 17.95
C LEU A 124 17.50 -3.45 18.69
N ASP A 125 18.54 -3.89 17.98
CA ASP A 125 19.63 -4.64 18.60
C ASP A 125 20.25 -3.88 19.80
N GLY A 126 20.37 -4.59 20.92
CA GLY A 126 20.87 -4.05 22.19
C GLY A 126 19.87 -3.16 22.94
N PHE A 127 18.61 -3.07 22.52
CA PHE A 127 17.49 -2.53 23.29
C PHE A 127 16.72 -3.67 23.98
N ASP A 128 16.01 -3.35 25.05
CA ASP A 128 15.05 -4.26 25.68
C ASP A 128 13.72 -4.17 24.92
N VAL A 129 13.40 -5.22 24.13
CA VAL A 129 12.27 -5.22 23.20
C VAL A 129 11.10 -5.95 23.82
N GLU A 130 9.99 -5.27 24.00
CA GLU A 130 8.72 -5.84 24.42
C GLU A 130 7.72 -5.87 23.23
N ILE A 131 7.21 -7.05 22.88
CA ILE A 131 6.15 -7.21 21.89
C ILE A 131 4.80 -7.03 22.57
N THR A 132 4.20 -5.86 22.42
CA THR A 132 2.96 -5.49 23.11
C THR A 132 1.71 -6.01 22.43
N ASP A 133 1.72 -6.16 21.09
CA ASP A 133 0.55 -6.61 20.33
C ASP A 133 0.92 -7.32 19.02
N ARG A 134 -0.01 -8.14 18.49
CA ARG A 134 0.08 -8.80 17.19
C ARG A 134 -1.27 -8.76 16.50
N MET A 135 -1.28 -8.25 15.26
CA MET A 135 -2.47 -8.25 14.42
C MET A 135 -2.22 -9.06 13.16
N PRO A 136 -3.17 -9.93 12.75
CA PRO A 136 -3.09 -10.58 11.46
C PRO A 136 -3.25 -9.56 10.35
N CYS A 137 -2.36 -9.59 9.36
CA CYS A 137 -2.42 -8.75 8.19
C CYS A 137 -2.69 -9.60 6.95
N SER A 138 -3.51 -9.10 6.03
CA SER A 138 -3.78 -9.75 4.76
C SER A 138 -4.04 -8.73 3.66
N PHE A 139 -3.68 -9.09 2.42
CA PHE A 139 -4.10 -8.33 1.27
C PHE A 139 -5.58 -8.60 1.02
N THR A 140 -6.40 -7.57 1.14
CA THR A 140 -7.84 -7.66 0.92
C THR A 140 -8.31 -6.67 -0.13
N CYS A 141 -9.20 -7.11 -1.00
CA CYS A 141 -9.92 -6.23 -1.90
C CYS A 141 -11.41 -6.40 -1.67
N ASN A 142 -12.09 -5.31 -1.42
CA ASN A 142 -13.55 -5.29 -1.24
C ASN A 142 -14.32 -5.17 -2.57
N CYS A 143 -13.70 -5.54 -3.70
CA CYS A 143 -14.43 -5.73 -4.94
C CYS A 143 -15.36 -6.94 -4.85
N SER A 144 -16.53 -6.82 -5.45
CA SER A 144 -17.48 -7.92 -5.58
C SER A 144 -18.24 -7.81 -6.89
N LYS A 145 -18.91 -8.90 -7.32
CA LYS A 145 -19.71 -8.90 -8.54
C LYS A 145 -20.80 -7.83 -8.46
N GLU A 146 -21.42 -7.65 -7.29
CA GLU A 146 -22.48 -6.67 -7.05
C GLU A 146 -21.97 -5.22 -7.13
N ARG A 147 -20.71 -4.97 -6.69
CA ARG A 147 -20.10 -3.63 -6.84
C ARG A 147 -19.79 -3.30 -8.29
N VAL A 148 -19.30 -4.30 -9.05
CA VAL A 148 -19.05 -4.14 -10.48
C VAL A 148 -20.37 -3.96 -11.23
N GLU A 149 -21.42 -4.72 -10.90
CA GLU A 149 -22.78 -4.54 -11.43
C GLU A 149 -23.27 -3.10 -11.23
N LYS A 150 -23.14 -2.54 -10.02
CA LYS A 150 -23.50 -1.15 -9.74
C LYS A 150 -22.71 -0.14 -10.58
N ALA A 151 -21.42 -0.41 -10.78
CA ALA A 151 -20.59 0.45 -11.64
C ALA A 151 -21.04 0.38 -13.09
N LEU A 152 -21.34 -0.82 -13.61
CA LEU A 152 -21.89 -1.00 -14.96
C LEU A 152 -23.25 -0.30 -15.14
N ILE A 153 -24.15 -0.39 -14.15
CA ILE A 153 -25.44 0.32 -14.18
C ILE A 153 -25.22 1.85 -14.28
N SER A 154 -24.16 2.37 -13.64
CA SER A 154 -23.88 3.81 -13.59
C SER A 154 -23.27 4.39 -14.87
N ILE A 155 -22.76 3.55 -15.79
CA ILE A 155 -22.26 4.05 -17.09
C ILE A 155 -23.38 4.51 -18.03
N GLY A 156 -24.61 4.03 -17.81
CA GLY A 156 -25.78 4.49 -18.53
C GLY A 156 -26.39 3.43 -19.43
N LYS A 157 -27.63 3.70 -19.80
CA LYS A 157 -28.47 2.76 -20.54
C LYS A 157 -27.98 2.52 -21.97
N LYS A 158 -27.45 3.57 -22.61
CA LYS A 158 -26.97 3.51 -24.00
C LYS A 158 -25.77 2.57 -24.12
N GLU A 159 -24.78 2.72 -23.26
CA GLU A 159 -23.58 1.91 -23.26
C GLU A 159 -23.89 0.44 -22.91
N LEU A 160 -24.82 0.22 -21.97
CA LEU A 160 -25.29 -1.15 -21.67
C LEU A 160 -26.01 -1.78 -22.86
N GLN A 161 -26.82 -1.02 -23.61
CA GLN A 161 -27.48 -1.50 -24.82
C GLN A 161 -26.46 -1.89 -25.90
N GLU A 162 -25.43 -1.07 -26.12
CA GLU A 162 -24.36 -1.39 -27.07
C GLU A 162 -23.67 -2.72 -26.71
N MET A 163 -23.40 -2.97 -25.42
CA MET A 163 -22.84 -4.25 -24.95
C MET A 163 -23.80 -5.43 -25.17
N ILE A 164 -25.10 -5.23 -25.00
CA ILE A 164 -26.13 -6.25 -25.23
C ILE A 164 -26.24 -6.59 -26.72
N ASP A 165 -26.14 -5.58 -27.59
CA ASP A 165 -26.25 -5.73 -29.04
C ASP A 165 -25.07 -6.51 -29.65
N GLU A 166 -23.91 -6.52 -28.97
CA GLU A 166 -22.78 -7.38 -29.35
C GLU A 166 -23.03 -8.87 -29.12
N ASP A 167 -24.07 -9.22 -28.36
CA ASP A 167 -24.49 -10.60 -28.01
C ASP A 167 -23.34 -11.49 -27.50
N LYS A 168 -22.46 -10.91 -26.67
CA LYS A 168 -21.30 -11.58 -26.08
C LYS A 168 -21.21 -11.29 -24.58
N PRO A 169 -20.71 -12.26 -23.79
CA PRO A 169 -20.41 -12.00 -22.39
C PRO A 169 -19.28 -10.97 -22.30
N ILE A 170 -19.37 -10.06 -21.34
CA ILE A 170 -18.31 -9.10 -21.02
C ILE A 170 -17.48 -9.56 -19.83
N GLU A 171 -16.21 -9.18 -19.84
CA GLU A 171 -15.29 -9.38 -18.73
C GLU A 171 -14.84 -8.04 -18.16
N VAL A 172 -14.97 -7.87 -16.85
CA VAL A 172 -14.52 -6.68 -16.14
C VAL A 172 -13.47 -7.07 -15.12
N ASN A 173 -12.29 -6.48 -15.24
CA ASN A 173 -11.18 -6.74 -14.34
C ASN A 173 -11.11 -5.70 -13.22
N CYS A 174 -10.96 -6.15 -11.99
CA CYS A 174 -10.64 -5.26 -10.90
C CYS A 174 -9.19 -4.78 -11.03
N HIS A 175 -8.97 -3.50 -11.25
CA HIS A 175 -7.63 -2.93 -11.40
C HIS A 175 -6.77 -3.03 -10.13
N PHE A 176 -7.40 -3.22 -8.95
CA PHE A 176 -6.68 -3.33 -7.69
C PHE A 176 -6.15 -4.75 -7.43
N CYS A 177 -6.99 -5.79 -7.62
CA CYS A 177 -6.60 -7.17 -7.29
C CYS A 177 -6.51 -8.12 -8.50
N GLY A 178 -6.79 -7.63 -9.71
CA GLY A 178 -6.74 -8.43 -10.94
C GLY A 178 -7.88 -9.43 -11.11
N LYS A 179 -8.83 -9.53 -10.15
CA LYS A 179 -9.95 -10.47 -10.24
C LYS A 179 -10.86 -10.12 -11.42
N THR A 180 -11.18 -11.12 -12.23
CA THR A 180 -12.08 -10.99 -13.39
C THR A 180 -13.50 -11.34 -12.99
N TYR A 181 -14.45 -10.52 -13.38
CA TYR A 181 -15.88 -10.73 -13.26
C TYR A 181 -16.49 -10.86 -14.65
N LYS A 182 -17.27 -11.91 -14.86
CA LYS A 182 -17.96 -12.15 -16.12
C LYS A 182 -19.44 -11.87 -15.95
N PHE A 183 -20.01 -11.24 -16.96
CA PHE A 183 -21.45 -10.96 -17.06
C PHE A 183 -21.95 -11.45 -18.39
N ASP A 184 -22.98 -12.28 -18.36
CA ASP A 184 -23.66 -12.73 -19.56
C ASP A 184 -24.67 -11.69 -20.07
N VAL A 185 -25.19 -11.92 -21.28
CA VAL A 185 -26.12 -11.00 -21.92
C VAL A 185 -27.42 -10.84 -21.12
N ASP A 186 -27.89 -11.90 -20.43
CA ASP A 186 -29.10 -11.82 -19.63
C ASP A 186 -28.88 -11.00 -18.33
N GLU A 187 -27.70 -11.07 -17.78
CA GLU A 187 -27.29 -10.19 -16.65
C GLU A 187 -27.22 -8.72 -17.11
N LEU A 188 -26.65 -8.44 -18.29
CA LEU A 188 -26.62 -7.10 -18.88
C LEU A 188 -28.03 -6.53 -19.13
N LYS A 189 -28.95 -7.32 -19.67
CA LYS A 189 -30.36 -6.94 -19.85
C LYS A 189 -31.06 -6.60 -18.52
N LYS A 190 -30.70 -7.30 -17.45
CA LYS A 190 -31.24 -6.97 -16.11
C LYS A 190 -30.67 -5.66 -15.55
N MET A 191 -29.39 -5.37 -15.83
CA MET A 191 -28.73 -4.12 -15.42
C MET A 191 -29.29 -2.93 -16.22
N GLU A 192 -29.49 -3.10 -17.53
CA GLU A 192 -30.07 -2.06 -18.41
C GLU A 192 -31.45 -1.60 -17.90
N LYS A 193 -32.31 -2.53 -17.42
CA LYS A 193 -33.60 -2.19 -16.82
C LYS A 193 -33.51 -1.42 -15.51
N LYS A 194 -32.39 -1.53 -14.79
CA LYS A 194 -32.12 -0.80 -13.53
C LYS A 194 -31.38 0.53 -13.78
N SER A 195 -30.78 0.72 -14.96
CA SER A 195 -30.11 1.95 -15.35
C SER A 195 -31.14 3.04 -15.69
N ARG A 196 -30.79 4.28 -15.38
CA ARG A 196 -31.60 5.48 -15.65
C ARG A 196 -31.29 6.06 -17.02
#